data_246a332ecb201cd95bdd5d4e3ae69f90
#
_entry.id   246a332ecb201cd95bdd5d4e3ae69f90
#
_cell.length_a   1.000
_cell.length_b   1.000
_cell.length_c   1.000
_cell.angle_alpha   90.00
_cell.angle_beta   90.00
_cell.angle_gamma   90.00
#
_symmetry.space_group_name_H-M   'P 1'
#
loop_
_entity.id
_entity.type
_entity.pdbx_description
1 polymer ?
#
loop_
_entity_poly.entity_id
_entity_poly.type
_entity_poly.pdbx_seq_one_letter_code
_entity_poly.pdbx_strand_id
1 'polypeptide(L)'
;MHLLTLLLVLMFALVIAYFCYCVYFYGGRWVANPYNPRISSRKQHVVMGTLTDRDGTVLAYTDEDGRRRYNGSAATRKAVCQVVGDSGGKVSTGADTFHAQFLLGFRSSIFERLADAFTGTTQRGDDVRLTISERLSRYISEQFPAGKRGAVVVLNYKTNEILAMVSMPQFDPTNMDSALSDEAAGALINRATQGLYPPGSTFKIVTLASALENLPDLNDFAFDCTGYYPVGNYAVTDGSAHGVQTLSDAFARSCNTTFAALSQDLGYEMLGNTAEEMGFNRNFMFSDLIVYNSSYPIDDLSAEDLAWSAIGQGRVLATPMHMALIAATIANRGVMNEPRLVAQITTAQGGNRALLSHAGGRRVISEDVANRLECEMIRVVKSGTGKRAALDNGYTVAGKTGSAEASNDKSIESHAWFVGYITNDSAPYAICVLVENGGSGGGVAAPLARKTLQKAIHLGL
;
A
#
# COMPACT_ATOMS: atom_id res chain seq x y z
N MET A 1 -38.34 19.43 35.04
CA MET A 1 -38.03 20.25 33.84
C MET A 1 -36.55 20.59 33.73
N HIS A 2 -35.89 21.18 34.76
CA HIS A 2 -34.47 21.60 34.66
C HIS A 2 -33.49 20.48 34.33
N LEU A 3 -33.68 19.26 34.85
CA LEU A 3 -32.82 18.11 34.53
C LEU A 3 -32.90 17.68 33.05
N LEU A 4 -34.12 17.70 32.50
CA LEU A 4 -34.34 17.35 31.08
C LEU A 4 -33.73 18.41 30.15
N THR A 5 -33.86 19.71 30.53
CA THR A 5 -33.24 20.80 29.78
C THR A 5 -31.71 20.70 29.82
N LEU A 6 -31.13 20.37 30.97
CA LEU A 6 -29.67 20.18 31.12
C LEU A 6 -29.17 19.01 30.26
N LEU A 7 -29.90 17.89 30.27
CA LEU A 7 -29.59 16.72 29.42
C LEU A 7 -29.63 17.05 27.93
N LEU A 8 -30.65 17.83 27.50
CA LEU A 8 -30.76 18.27 26.11
C LEU A 8 -29.61 19.19 25.69
N VAL A 9 -29.25 20.17 26.54
CA VAL A 9 -28.12 21.08 26.31
C VAL A 9 -26.80 20.29 26.21
N LEU A 10 -26.59 19.32 27.11
CA LEU A 10 -25.42 18.44 27.08
C LEU A 10 -25.34 17.61 25.80
N MET A 11 -26.48 17.03 25.37
CA MET A 11 -26.57 16.29 24.13
C MET A 11 -26.22 17.15 22.90
N PHE A 12 -26.75 18.37 22.83
CA PHE A 12 -26.41 19.31 21.75
C PHE A 12 -24.93 19.71 21.79
N ALA A 13 -24.37 19.96 22.97
CA ALA A 13 -22.95 20.26 23.10
C ALA A 13 -22.06 19.11 22.63
N LEU A 14 -22.42 17.84 22.93
CA LEU A 14 -21.73 16.66 22.47
C LEU A 14 -21.83 16.50 20.94
N VAL A 15 -23.01 16.74 20.35
CA VAL A 15 -23.21 16.70 18.90
C VAL A 15 -22.37 17.77 18.19
N ILE A 16 -22.35 18.99 18.73
CA ILE A 16 -21.50 20.07 18.19
C ILE A 16 -20.02 19.71 18.30
N ALA A 17 -19.57 19.21 19.46
CA ALA A 17 -18.18 18.79 19.68
C ALA A 17 -17.80 17.66 18.70
N TYR A 18 -18.67 16.66 18.52
CA TYR A 18 -18.47 15.58 17.56
C TYR A 18 -18.44 16.10 16.11
N PHE A 19 -19.32 17.02 15.75
CA PHE A 19 -19.32 17.64 14.41
C PHE A 19 -18.02 18.43 14.17
N CYS A 20 -17.57 19.23 15.14
CA CYS A 20 -16.30 19.95 15.06
C CYS A 20 -15.12 18.97 14.92
N TYR A 21 -15.12 17.87 15.67
CA TYR A 21 -14.16 16.79 15.52
C TYR A 21 -14.17 16.21 14.09
N CYS A 22 -15.35 15.87 13.58
CA CYS A 22 -15.48 15.34 12.21
C CYS A 22 -14.99 16.33 11.15
N VAL A 23 -15.35 17.62 11.27
CA VAL A 23 -14.89 18.66 10.34
C VAL A 23 -13.37 18.82 10.40
N TYR A 24 -12.80 18.79 11.59
CA TYR A 24 -11.36 18.93 11.78
C TYR A 24 -10.57 17.76 11.21
N PHE A 25 -10.97 16.51 11.52
CA PHE A 25 -10.25 15.30 11.11
C PHE A 25 -10.61 14.80 9.71
N TYR A 26 -11.87 14.95 9.31
CA TYR A 26 -12.37 14.37 8.03
C TYR A 26 -12.74 15.42 6.99
N GLY A 27 -12.79 16.70 7.34
CA GLY A 27 -13.20 17.77 6.42
C GLY A 27 -12.38 17.83 5.13
N GLY A 28 -11.09 17.49 5.20
CA GLY A 28 -10.23 17.36 4.02
C GLY A 28 -10.68 16.30 3.03
N ARG A 29 -11.15 15.15 3.53
CA ARG A 29 -11.68 14.06 2.70
C ARG A 29 -13.02 14.42 2.07
N TRP A 30 -13.86 15.17 2.76
CA TRP A 30 -15.14 15.64 2.20
C TRP A 30 -14.94 16.64 1.07
N VAL A 31 -13.89 17.46 1.16
CA VAL A 31 -13.49 18.37 0.07
C VAL A 31 -12.91 17.58 -1.12
N ALA A 32 -12.18 16.50 -0.87
CA ALA A 32 -11.50 15.69 -1.88
C ALA A 32 -12.43 14.88 -2.80
N ASN A 33 -13.74 15.01 -2.67
CA ASN A 33 -14.69 14.36 -3.58
C ASN A 33 -14.66 15.07 -4.95
N PRO A 34 -14.33 14.38 -6.06
CA PRO A 34 -14.25 14.98 -7.40
C PRO A 34 -15.58 15.56 -7.89
N TYR A 35 -16.71 15.07 -7.38
CA TYR A 35 -18.04 15.58 -7.68
C TYR A 35 -18.45 16.80 -6.82
N ASN A 36 -17.52 17.29 -5.95
CA ASN A 36 -17.79 18.48 -5.16
C ASN A 36 -17.77 19.75 -6.07
N PRO A 37 -18.91 20.42 -6.31
CA PRO A 37 -18.98 21.56 -7.21
C PRO A 37 -18.11 22.74 -6.75
N ARG A 38 -17.73 22.79 -5.47
CA ARG A 38 -16.80 23.79 -4.94
C ARG A 38 -15.41 23.66 -5.51
N ILE A 39 -14.95 22.43 -5.83
CA ILE A 39 -13.65 22.21 -6.47
C ILE A 39 -13.65 22.81 -7.87
N SER A 40 -14.67 22.52 -8.69
CA SER A 40 -14.78 23.03 -10.06
C SER A 40 -14.89 24.55 -10.09
N SER A 41 -15.74 25.14 -9.23
CA SER A 41 -15.85 26.59 -9.12
C SER A 41 -14.53 27.24 -8.68
N ARG A 42 -13.82 26.63 -7.71
CA ARG A 42 -12.58 27.20 -7.21
C ARG A 42 -11.43 27.12 -8.21
N LYS A 43 -11.37 26.03 -9.01
CA LYS A 43 -10.41 25.89 -10.12
C LYS A 43 -10.49 27.03 -11.16
N GLN A 44 -11.64 27.71 -11.27
CA GLN A 44 -11.83 28.84 -12.19
C GLN A 44 -11.29 30.17 -11.64
N HIS A 45 -11.09 30.29 -10.32
CA HIS A 45 -10.77 31.55 -9.65
C HIS A 45 -9.46 31.52 -8.86
N VAL A 46 -8.84 30.38 -8.73
CA VAL A 46 -7.62 30.17 -7.93
C VAL A 46 -6.55 29.52 -8.79
N VAL A 47 -5.35 30.06 -8.79
CA VAL A 47 -4.17 29.41 -9.37
C VAL A 47 -3.81 28.22 -8.47
N MET A 48 -4.00 27.02 -8.99
CA MET A 48 -3.72 25.80 -8.24
C MET A 48 -2.24 25.65 -7.96
N GLY A 49 -1.88 25.29 -6.72
CA GLY A 49 -0.48 25.12 -6.29
C GLY A 49 0.27 24.04 -7.07
N THR A 50 1.59 24.08 -6.97
CA THR A 50 2.49 23.15 -7.65
C THR A 50 2.61 21.84 -6.88
N LEU A 51 2.65 20.71 -7.61
CA LEU A 51 3.05 19.41 -7.09
C LEU A 51 4.49 19.13 -7.51
N THR A 52 5.34 18.78 -6.53
CA THR A 52 6.71 18.33 -6.78
C THR A 52 6.96 16.95 -6.18
N ASP A 53 7.96 16.25 -6.69
CA ASP A 53 8.50 15.06 -6.03
C ASP A 53 9.41 15.45 -4.85
N ARG A 54 10.01 14.46 -4.17
CA ARG A 54 10.89 14.67 -3.02
C ARG A 54 12.12 15.53 -3.34
N ASP A 55 12.62 15.44 -4.56
CA ASP A 55 13.81 16.15 -5.04
C ASP A 55 13.50 17.55 -5.63
N GLY A 56 12.22 17.96 -5.63
CA GLY A 56 11.76 19.24 -6.18
C GLY A 56 11.44 19.20 -7.68
N THR A 57 11.47 18.01 -8.31
CA THR A 57 11.03 17.87 -9.71
C THR A 57 9.56 18.22 -9.83
N VAL A 58 9.22 19.19 -10.69
CA VAL A 58 7.82 19.59 -10.92
C VAL A 58 7.08 18.46 -11.61
N LEU A 59 6.01 17.97 -10.96
CA LEU A 59 5.13 16.93 -11.49
C LEU A 59 3.89 17.54 -12.16
N ALA A 60 3.29 18.54 -11.52
CA ALA A 60 2.16 19.28 -12.06
C ALA A 60 2.17 20.73 -11.54
N TYR A 61 1.79 21.68 -12.40
CA TYR A 61 1.71 23.12 -12.07
C TYR A 61 0.60 23.80 -12.86
N THR A 62 0.24 25.00 -12.50
CA THR A 62 -0.71 25.83 -13.26
C THR A 62 0.05 26.89 -14.01
N ASP A 63 -0.17 26.99 -15.34
CA ASP A 63 0.50 27.98 -16.20
C ASP A 63 -0.15 29.38 -16.07
N GLU A 64 0.39 30.36 -16.79
CA GLU A 64 -0.08 31.77 -16.80
C GLU A 64 -1.52 31.89 -17.34
N ASP A 65 -1.95 30.96 -18.18
CA ASP A 65 -3.33 30.90 -18.72
C ASP A 65 -4.31 30.25 -17.74
N GLY A 66 -3.86 29.86 -16.54
CA GLY A 66 -4.68 29.18 -15.52
C GLY A 66 -4.92 27.70 -15.82
N ARG A 67 -4.19 27.11 -16.79
CA ARG A 67 -4.37 25.70 -17.16
C ARG A 67 -3.42 24.80 -16.37
N ARG A 68 -3.97 23.67 -15.88
CA ARG A 68 -3.14 22.65 -15.25
C ARG A 68 -2.22 21.97 -16.27
N ARG A 69 -0.94 21.99 -16.01
CA ARG A 69 0.13 21.37 -16.82
C ARG A 69 0.84 20.30 -16.00
N TYR A 70 1.42 19.35 -16.71
CA TYR A 70 2.18 18.26 -16.14
C TYR A 70 3.62 18.32 -16.63
N ASN A 71 4.51 17.54 -16.00
CA ASN A 71 5.92 17.48 -16.36
C ASN A 71 6.13 17.34 -17.88
N GLY A 72 7.15 17.99 -18.45
CA GLY A 72 7.44 17.96 -19.88
C GLY A 72 7.78 16.56 -20.41
N SER A 73 8.38 15.70 -19.57
CA SER A 73 8.74 14.33 -19.94
C SER A 73 7.52 13.40 -19.89
N ALA A 74 7.19 12.76 -21.00
CA ALA A 74 6.12 11.76 -21.07
C ALA A 74 6.42 10.53 -20.16
N ALA A 75 7.68 10.14 -20.04
CA ALA A 75 8.10 9.04 -19.17
C ALA A 75 7.82 9.37 -17.70
N THR A 76 8.14 10.59 -17.26
CA THR A 76 7.85 11.09 -15.92
C THR A 76 6.35 11.15 -15.67
N ARG A 77 5.57 11.77 -16.59
CA ARG A 77 4.11 11.87 -16.44
C ARG A 77 3.47 10.53 -16.26
N LYS A 78 3.84 9.54 -17.09
CA LYS A 78 3.31 8.17 -17.01
C LYS A 78 3.71 7.48 -15.72
N ALA A 79 4.97 7.58 -15.30
CA ALA A 79 5.47 6.88 -14.12
C ALA A 79 4.79 7.27 -12.81
N VAL A 80 4.22 8.47 -12.73
CA VAL A 80 3.56 9.02 -11.53
C VAL A 80 2.07 9.32 -11.72
N CYS A 81 1.47 8.90 -12.85
CA CYS A 81 0.14 9.33 -13.26
C CYS A 81 -0.96 9.01 -12.24
N GLN A 82 -0.97 7.80 -11.62
CA GLN A 82 -1.97 7.46 -10.62
C GLN A 82 -1.73 8.16 -9.27
N VAL A 83 -0.48 8.55 -8.99
CA VAL A 83 -0.14 9.32 -7.78
C VAL A 83 -0.53 10.79 -7.93
N VAL A 84 -0.21 11.39 -9.07
CA VAL A 84 -0.53 12.80 -9.35
C VAL A 84 -2.02 12.97 -9.68
N GLY A 85 -2.56 12.10 -10.53
CA GLY A 85 -3.91 12.20 -11.04
C GLY A 85 -4.03 13.02 -12.31
N ASP A 86 -5.24 13.50 -12.57
CA ASP A 86 -5.58 14.32 -13.73
C ASP A 86 -6.36 15.58 -13.35
N SER A 87 -6.31 16.60 -14.19
CA SER A 87 -6.99 17.88 -13.95
C SER A 87 -8.53 17.78 -13.95
N GLY A 88 -9.09 16.77 -14.61
CA GLY A 88 -10.51 16.49 -14.68
C GLY A 88 -11.06 15.77 -13.47
N GLY A 89 -10.18 15.20 -12.62
CA GLY A 89 -10.58 14.44 -11.42
C GLY A 89 -11.08 13.03 -11.71
N LYS A 90 -10.76 12.46 -12.88
CA LYS A 90 -11.08 11.06 -13.22
C LYS A 90 -10.34 10.08 -12.32
N VAL A 91 -9.11 10.42 -11.92
CA VAL A 91 -8.33 9.70 -10.91
C VAL A 91 -8.57 10.37 -9.55
N SER A 92 -9.67 10.01 -8.91
CA SER A 92 -10.12 10.63 -7.64
C SER A 92 -9.15 10.44 -6.47
N THR A 93 -8.32 9.41 -6.50
CA THR A 93 -7.30 9.10 -5.49
C THR A 93 -5.96 9.79 -5.72
N GLY A 94 -5.79 10.46 -6.88
CA GLY A 94 -4.58 11.21 -7.20
C GLY A 94 -4.44 12.49 -6.37
N ALA A 95 -3.22 12.96 -6.19
CA ALA A 95 -2.88 14.10 -5.35
C ALA A 95 -3.58 15.40 -5.80
N ASP A 96 -3.78 15.61 -7.10
CA ASP A 96 -4.49 16.78 -7.65
C ASP A 96 -5.94 16.88 -7.11
N THR A 97 -6.58 15.75 -6.84
CA THR A 97 -7.94 15.70 -6.28
C THR A 97 -7.92 15.54 -4.77
N PHE A 98 -7.16 14.58 -4.26
CA PHE A 98 -7.15 14.26 -2.84
C PHE A 98 -6.59 15.41 -1.98
N HIS A 99 -5.56 16.10 -2.45
CA HIS A 99 -4.97 17.26 -1.78
C HIS A 99 -5.50 18.61 -2.29
N ALA A 100 -6.66 18.63 -2.98
CA ALA A 100 -7.30 19.86 -3.48
C ALA A 100 -7.53 20.91 -2.38
N GLN A 101 -7.73 20.49 -1.12
CA GLN A 101 -7.87 21.41 0.02
C GLN A 101 -6.66 22.35 0.19
N PHE A 102 -5.46 21.90 -0.11
CA PHE A 102 -4.23 22.69 -0.10
C PHE A 102 -4.00 23.37 -1.45
N LEU A 103 -3.99 22.57 -2.50
CA LEU A 103 -3.70 23.04 -3.88
C LEU A 103 -4.66 24.14 -4.36
N LEU A 104 -5.89 24.22 -3.85
CA LEU A 104 -6.87 25.26 -4.15
C LEU A 104 -7.07 26.28 -3.01
N GLY A 105 -6.20 26.27 -1.99
CA GLY A 105 -6.22 27.26 -0.94
C GLY A 105 -7.48 27.27 -0.07
N PHE A 106 -8.19 26.12 0.07
CA PHE A 106 -9.34 26.05 1.00
C PHE A 106 -8.94 26.27 2.44
N ARG A 107 -7.68 25.98 2.80
CA ARG A 107 -7.09 26.19 4.12
C ARG A 107 -6.42 27.55 4.33
N SER A 108 -6.50 28.45 3.36
CA SER A 108 -6.02 29.82 3.52
C SER A 108 -6.78 30.53 4.64
N SER A 109 -6.06 31.23 5.50
CA SER A 109 -6.66 31.97 6.60
C SER A 109 -7.54 33.12 6.08
N ILE A 110 -8.45 33.61 6.92
CA ILE A 110 -9.25 34.79 6.59
C ILE A 110 -8.35 36.00 6.30
N PHE A 111 -7.24 36.12 7.04
CA PHE A 111 -6.29 37.21 6.85
C PHE A 111 -5.56 37.13 5.52
N GLU A 112 -5.13 35.92 5.08
CA GLU A 112 -4.54 35.71 3.75
C GLU A 112 -5.54 36.11 2.66
N ARG A 113 -6.81 35.68 2.74
CA ARG A 113 -7.86 36.03 1.76
C ARG A 113 -8.16 37.52 1.71
N LEU A 114 -8.17 38.18 2.87
CA LEU A 114 -8.36 39.64 2.91
C LEU A 114 -7.16 40.37 2.31
N ALA A 115 -5.93 39.94 2.60
CA ALA A 115 -4.73 40.52 2.01
C ALA A 115 -4.75 40.40 0.49
N ASP A 116 -5.07 39.24 -0.06
CA ASP A 116 -5.19 39.01 -1.52
C ASP A 116 -6.28 39.90 -2.12
N ALA A 117 -7.43 40.06 -1.43
CA ALA A 117 -8.53 40.92 -1.89
C ALA A 117 -8.13 42.42 -1.90
N PHE A 118 -7.37 42.88 -0.90
CA PHE A 118 -6.88 44.25 -0.84
C PHE A 118 -5.78 44.56 -1.86
N THR A 119 -4.92 43.57 -2.17
CA THR A 119 -3.83 43.75 -3.13
C THR A 119 -4.25 43.48 -4.57
N GLY A 120 -5.46 42.96 -4.80
CA GLY A 120 -5.94 42.58 -6.14
C GLY A 120 -5.17 41.44 -6.76
N THR A 121 -4.42 40.66 -5.95
CA THR A 121 -3.66 39.50 -6.40
C THR A 121 -4.58 38.31 -6.61
N THR A 122 -4.35 37.55 -7.69
CA THR A 122 -5.07 36.29 -7.93
C THR A 122 -4.74 35.32 -6.81
N GLN A 123 -5.77 34.77 -6.17
CA GLN A 123 -5.58 33.77 -5.11
C GLN A 123 -4.79 32.57 -5.67
N ARG A 124 -3.75 32.15 -4.94
CA ARG A 124 -2.97 30.97 -5.23
C ARG A 124 -3.12 29.94 -4.11
N GLY A 125 -3.19 28.65 -4.47
CA GLY A 125 -3.15 27.57 -3.51
C GLY A 125 -1.73 27.28 -3.01
N ASP A 126 -1.66 26.39 -2.02
CA ASP A 126 -0.39 25.92 -1.44
C ASP A 126 0.31 24.94 -2.37
N ASP A 127 1.64 24.98 -2.38
CA ASP A 127 2.46 24.00 -3.09
C ASP A 127 2.63 22.75 -2.22
N VAL A 128 2.59 21.56 -2.85
CA VAL A 128 2.70 20.28 -2.16
C VAL A 128 3.89 19.50 -2.67
N ARG A 129 4.81 19.16 -1.79
CA ARG A 129 5.93 18.28 -2.08
C ARG A 129 5.60 16.88 -1.60
N LEU A 130 5.63 15.91 -2.53
CA LEU A 130 5.41 14.50 -2.28
C LEU A 130 6.69 13.81 -1.82
N THR A 131 6.55 12.65 -1.18
CA THR A 131 7.67 11.81 -0.74
C THR A 131 8.21 10.91 -1.83
N ILE A 132 7.48 10.73 -2.93
CA ILE A 132 7.90 9.87 -4.04
C ILE A 132 9.12 10.42 -4.77
N SER A 133 9.95 9.51 -5.28
CA SER A 133 11.02 9.82 -6.24
C SER A 133 10.54 9.52 -7.66
N GLU A 134 10.50 10.56 -8.50
CA GLU A 134 10.22 10.43 -9.92
C GLU A 134 11.22 9.47 -10.60
N ARG A 135 12.50 9.61 -10.26
CA ARG A 135 13.58 8.79 -10.84
C ARG A 135 13.42 7.30 -10.52
N LEU A 136 13.00 6.97 -9.27
CA LEU A 136 12.72 5.58 -8.90
C LEU A 136 11.46 5.08 -9.59
N SER A 137 10.40 5.87 -9.62
CA SER A 137 9.12 5.52 -10.25
C SER A 137 9.28 5.24 -11.75
N ARG A 138 10.04 6.07 -12.45
CA ARG A 138 10.37 5.88 -13.87
C ARG A 138 11.18 4.60 -14.09
N TYR A 139 12.23 4.37 -13.28
CA TYR A 139 13.02 3.15 -13.38
C TYR A 139 12.17 1.90 -13.18
N ILE A 140 11.27 1.89 -12.18
CA ILE A 140 10.33 0.78 -11.97
C ILE A 140 9.48 0.55 -13.22
N SER A 141 8.93 1.61 -13.80
CA SER A 141 8.10 1.54 -15.01
C SER A 141 8.84 0.93 -16.19
N GLU A 142 10.11 1.29 -16.36
CA GLU A 142 10.98 0.75 -17.43
C GLU A 142 11.36 -0.73 -17.20
N GLN A 143 11.45 -1.17 -15.94
CA GLN A 143 11.79 -2.54 -15.58
C GLN A 143 10.58 -3.48 -15.45
N PHE A 144 9.36 -2.91 -15.42
CA PHE A 144 8.15 -3.71 -15.29
C PHE A 144 7.95 -4.59 -16.53
N PRO A 145 7.49 -5.84 -16.39
CA PRO A 145 7.31 -6.75 -17.53
C PRO A 145 6.35 -6.15 -18.57
N ALA A 146 6.80 -6.11 -19.84
CA ALA A 146 6.03 -5.51 -20.93
C ALA A 146 4.66 -6.19 -21.10
N GLY A 147 3.60 -5.41 -21.29
CA GLY A 147 2.24 -5.88 -21.47
C GLY A 147 1.57 -6.49 -20.24
N LYS A 148 2.27 -6.60 -19.11
CA LYS A 148 1.69 -7.07 -17.86
C LYS A 148 1.10 -5.90 -17.05
N ARG A 149 0.12 -6.22 -16.18
CA ARG A 149 -0.49 -5.31 -15.22
C ARG A 149 0.08 -5.56 -13.83
N GLY A 150 -0.10 -4.63 -12.91
CA GLY A 150 0.29 -4.84 -11.52
C GLY A 150 0.73 -3.57 -10.83
N ALA A 151 1.47 -3.71 -9.73
CA ALA A 151 1.93 -2.57 -8.96
C ALA A 151 3.26 -2.85 -8.25
N VAL A 152 4.00 -1.78 -8.00
CA VAL A 152 5.19 -1.79 -7.13
C VAL A 152 5.05 -0.66 -6.13
N VAL A 153 5.20 -0.99 -4.85
CA VAL A 153 5.22 -0.04 -3.73
C VAL A 153 6.56 -0.14 -3.02
N VAL A 154 7.21 1.00 -2.79
CA VAL A 154 8.45 1.09 -1.99
C VAL A 154 8.24 2.09 -0.87
N LEU A 155 8.49 1.67 0.36
CA LEU A 155 8.36 2.47 1.57
C LEU A 155 9.71 2.58 2.28
N ASN A 156 9.96 3.73 2.89
CA ASN A 156 10.99 3.83 3.93
C ASN A 156 10.32 3.48 5.27
N TYR A 157 10.64 2.32 5.86
CA TYR A 157 9.96 1.84 7.08
C TYR A 157 10.38 2.60 8.36
N LYS A 158 11.42 3.44 8.32
CA LYS A 158 11.82 4.31 9.44
C LYS A 158 11.09 5.66 9.43
N THR A 159 10.92 6.26 8.23
CA THR A 159 10.26 7.57 8.07
C THR A 159 8.79 7.45 7.66
N ASN A 160 8.35 6.24 7.30
CA ASN A 160 7.04 5.90 6.76
C ASN A 160 6.73 6.54 5.39
N GLU A 161 7.74 7.12 4.73
CA GLU A 161 7.59 7.75 3.43
C GLU A 161 7.37 6.75 2.31
N ILE A 162 6.42 7.05 1.43
CA ILE A 162 6.23 6.32 0.17
C ILE A 162 7.27 6.84 -0.82
N LEU A 163 8.28 6.01 -1.13
CA LEU A 163 9.36 6.38 -2.05
C LEU A 163 8.98 6.16 -3.51
N ALA A 164 8.14 5.17 -3.78
CA ALA A 164 7.53 4.92 -5.08
C ALA A 164 6.21 4.16 -4.93
N MET A 165 5.25 4.50 -5.79
CA MET A 165 3.97 3.82 -5.91
C MET A 165 3.58 3.81 -7.38
N VAL A 166 3.97 2.74 -8.09
CA VAL A 166 3.78 2.59 -9.52
C VAL A 166 2.67 1.58 -9.79
N SER A 167 1.74 1.94 -10.65
CA SER A 167 0.63 1.07 -11.09
C SER A 167 0.68 0.91 -12.61
N MET A 168 0.49 -0.31 -13.10
CA MET A 168 0.49 -0.64 -14.52
C MET A 168 -0.87 -1.23 -14.92
N PRO A 169 -1.41 -0.87 -16.10
CA PRO A 169 -0.85 0.06 -17.07
C PRO A 169 -0.94 1.51 -16.61
N GLN A 170 -0.13 2.34 -17.23
CA GLN A 170 -0.05 3.77 -17.01
C GLN A 170 -0.85 4.53 -18.08
N PHE A 171 -1.18 5.80 -17.78
CA PHE A 171 -1.77 6.72 -18.73
C PHE A 171 -0.96 8.03 -18.81
N ASP A 172 -1.17 8.82 -19.83
CA ASP A 172 -0.63 10.17 -19.91
C ASP A 172 -1.73 11.18 -19.54
N PRO A 173 -1.61 11.94 -18.44
CA PRO A 173 -2.64 12.91 -18.02
C PRO A 173 -2.87 14.04 -19.03
N THR A 174 -2.00 14.19 -20.04
CA THR A 174 -2.19 15.13 -21.17
C THR A 174 -3.01 14.52 -22.30
N ASN A 175 -3.32 13.21 -22.26
CA ASN A 175 -4.11 12.51 -23.28
C ASN A 175 -5.11 11.55 -22.60
N MET A 176 -6.08 12.12 -21.90
CA MET A 176 -7.09 11.37 -21.15
C MET A 176 -8.04 10.58 -22.06
N ASP A 177 -8.29 11.03 -23.28
CA ASP A 177 -9.17 10.30 -24.22
C ASP A 177 -8.61 8.92 -24.55
N SER A 178 -7.29 8.81 -24.70
CA SER A 178 -6.62 7.50 -24.87
C SER A 178 -6.76 6.61 -23.64
N ALA A 179 -6.67 7.18 -22.43
CA ALA A 179 -6.82 6.44 -21.18
C ALA A 179 -8.27 5.95 -20.95
N LEU A 180 -9.25 6.74 -21.38
CA LEU A 180 -10.68 6.42 -21.26
C LEU A 180 -11.14 5.42 -22.32
N SER A 181 -10.52 5.38 -23.50
CA SER A 181 -10.85 4.43 -24.56
C SER A 181 -10.39 3.00 -24.25
N ASP A 182 -9.43 2.83 -23.33
CA ASP A 182 -8.93 1.53 -22.87
C ASP A 182 -9.45 1.18 -21.48
N GLU A 183 -10.77 1.23 -21.29
CA GLU A 183 -11.42 0.90 -20.01
C GLU A 183 -11.10 -0.53 -19.55
N ALA A 184 -10.94 -1.45 -20.48
CA ALA A 184 -10.60 -2.84 -20.17
C ALA A 184 -9.19 -2.98 -19.53
N ALA A 185 -8.27 -2.06 -19.80
CA ALA A 185 -6.93 -2.06 -19.20
C ALA A 185 -6.94 -1.55 -17.75
N GLY A 186 -7.94 -0.74 -17.35
CA GLY A 186 -8.03 -0.14 -16.01
C GLY A 186 -6.84 0.76 -15.67
N ALA A 187 -6.38 1.59 -16.61
CA ALA A 187 -5.22 2.47 -16.43
C ALA A 187 -5.47 3.56 -15.36
N LEU A 188 -6.73 3.95 -15.14
CA LEU A 188 -7.10 4.95 -14.14
C LEU A 188 -7.09 4.41 -12.71
N ILE A 189 -7.10 3.09 -12.54
CA ILE A 189 -7.09 2.46 -11.22
C ILE A 189 -5.66 2.47 -10.67
N ASN A 190 -5.47 2.99 -9.47
CA ASN A 190 -4.23 2.80 -8.75
C ASN A 190 -4.21 1.40 -8.13
N ARG A 191 -3.63 0.42 -8.83
CA ARG A 191 -3.56 -0.97 -8.38
C ARG A 191 -2.82 -1.15 -7.06
N ALA A 192 -1.91 -0.23 -6.74
CA ALA A 192 -1.18 -0.28 -5.49
C ALA A 192 -2.10 -0.12 -4.27
N THR A 193 -3.15 0.71 -4.39
CA THR A 193 -4.02 1.10 -3.28
C THR A 193 -5.47 0.66 -3.43
N GLN A 194 -5.93 0.42 -4.66
CA GLN A 194 -7.34 0.08 -4.96
C GLN A 194 -7.51 -1.34 -5.50
N GLY A 195 -6.42 -1.96 -6.00
CA GLY A 195 -6.46 -3.34 -6.49
C GLY A 195 -6.51 -4.33 -5.34
N LEU A 196 -7.49 -5.22 -5.37
CA LEU A 196 -7.68 -6.30 -4.38
C LEU A 196 -7.37 -7.63 -5.06
N TYR A 197 -6.35 -8.33 -4.57
CA TYR A 197 -5.85 -9.56 -5.16
C TYR A 197 -5.62 -10.62 -4.10
N PRO A 198 -5.79 -11.91 -4.42
CA PRO A 198 -5.33 -12.98 -3.56
C PRO A 198 -3.81 -12.82 -3.32
N PRO A 199 -3.35 -12.74 -2.06
CA PRO A 199 -1.93 -12.57 -1.75
C PRO A 199 -1.12 -13.86 -1.95
N GLY A 200 -1.77 -15.00 -2.05
CA GLY A 200 -1.13 -16.31 -2.14
C GLY A 200 -0.15 -16.51 -1.00
N SER A 201 0.92 -17.22 -1.27
CA SER A 201 1.93 -17.59 -0.26
C SER A 201 2.58 -16.41 0.47
N THR A 202 2.35 -15.14 0.08
CA THR A 202 2.80 -14.00 0.89
C THR A 202 1.97 -13.86 2.17
N PHE A 203 0.73 -14.35 2.19
CA PHE A 203 -0.11 -14.39 3.39
C PHE A 203 0.44 -15.35 4.47
N LYS A 204 1.29 -16.33 4.10
CA LYS A 204 1.97 -17.19 5.08
C LYS A 204 2.81 -16.42 6.11
N ILE A 205 3.16 -15.16 5.82
CA ILE A 205 3.73 -14.23 6.81
C ILE A 205 2.75 -14.04 7.99
N VAL A 206 1.47 -13.81 7.68
CA VAL A 206 0.41 -13.63 8.68
C VAL A 206 0.13 -14.93 9.41
N THR A 207 0.06 -16.04 8.68
CA THR A 207 -0.17 -17.36 9.26
C THR A 207 0.96 -17.78 10.19
N LEU A 208 2.22 -17.52 9.79
CA LEU A 208 3.38 -17.78 10.65
C LEU A 208 3.40 -16.84 11.86
N ALA A 209 3.04 -15.57 11.71
CA ALA A 209 2.89 -14.65 12.83
C ALA A 209 1.87 -15.19 13.84
N SER A 210 0.71 -15.63 13.36
CA SER A 210 -0.33 -16.22 14.21
C SER A 210 0.16 -17.48 14.95
N ALA A 211 0.88 -18.35 14.26
CA ALA A 211 1.44 -19.54 14.89
C ALA A 211 2.46 -19.19 15.98
N LEU A 212 3.36 -18.25 15.69
CA LEU A 212 4.40 -17.82 16.63
C LEU A 212 3.85 -17.11 17.86
N GLU A 213 2.71 -16.43 17.75
CA GLU A 213 2.03 -15.75 18.88
C GLU A 213 1.21 -16.74 19.73
N ASN A 214 0.61 -17.77 19.12
CA ASN A 214 -0.48 -18.52 19.77
C ASN A 214 -0.17 -20.00 20.02
N LEU A 215 0.78 -20.62 19.31
CA LEU A 215 1.08 -22.02 19.47
C LEU A 215 2.37 -22.24 20.27
N PRO A 216 2.37 -23.17 21.24
CA PRO A 216 3.58 -23.54 21.97
C PRO A 216 4.52 -24.39 21.10
N ASP A 217 5.78 -24.46 21.52
CA ASP A 217 6.77 -25.48 21.12
C ASP A 217 7.04 -25.62 19.59
N LEU A 218 6.87 -24.53 18.83
CA LEU A 218 7.15 -24.54 17.38
C LEU A 218 8.61 -24.79 17.01
N ASN A 219 9.53 -24.75 17.96
CA ASN A 219 10.94 -25.05 17.72
C ASN A 219 11.18 -26.52 17.34
N ASP A 220 10.37 -27.43 17.90
CA ASP A 220 10.43 -28.87 17.65
C ASP A 220 9.40 -29.32 16.61
N PHE A 221 8.72 -28.34 15.94
CA PHE A 221 7.74 -28.65 14.91
C PHE A 221 8.36 -29.39 13.75
N ALA A 222 7.79 -30.55 13.42
CA ALA A 222 8.14 -31.35 12.26
C ALA A 222 6.88 -31.80 11.53
N PHE A 223 6.88 -31.69 10.21
CA PHE A 223 5.76 -32.09 9.34
C PHE A 223 6.28 -32.92 8.16
N ASP A 224 5.67 -34.05 7.93
CA ASP A 224 5.96 -34.89 6.75
C ASP A 224 5.07 -34.46 5.57
N CYS A 225 5.65 -33.69 4.66
CA CYS A 225 4.99 -33.23 3.46
C CYS A 225 5.05 -34.28 2.36
N THR A 226 3.98 -35.01 2.17
CA THR A 226 3.79 -35.99 1.07
C THR A 226 3.42 -35.31 -0.27
N GLY A 227 3.27 -33.97 -0.29
CA GLY A 227 2.76 -33.21 -1.44
C GLY A 227 1.24 -33.08 -1.46
N TYR A 228 0.56 -33.66 -0.48
CA TYR A 228 -0.90 -33.71 -0.40
C TYR A 228 -1.34 -33.64 1.06
N TYR A 229 -2.31 -32.79 1.38
CA TYR A 229 -2.92 -32.67 2.69
C TYR A 229 -4.44 -32.70 2.54
N PRO A 230 -5.12 -33.77 2.97
CA PRO A 230 -6.57 -33.90 2.89
C PRO A 230 -7.21 -32.98 3.93
N VAL A 231 -8.24 -32.23 3.53
CA VAL A 231 -9.04 -31.40 4.42
C VAL A 231 -10.49 -31.39 3.94
N GLY A 232 -11.39 -31.94 4.75
CA GLY A 232 -12.77 -32.16 4.38
C GLY A 232 -12.92 -32.99 3.11
N ASN A 233 -13.63 -32.45 2.11
CA ASN A 233 -13.85 -33.10 0.82
C ASN A 233 -12.79 -32.73 -0.24
N TYR A 234 -11.80 -31.92 0.12
CA TYR A 234 -10.77 -31.40 -0.77
C TYR A 234 -9.37 -31.73 -0.26
N ALA A 235 -8.38 -31.25 -0.98
CA ALA A 235 -7.00 -31.34 -0.55
C ALA A 235 -6.22 -30.10 -0.94
N VAL A 236 -5.32 -29.67 -0.05
CA VAL A 236 -4.28 -28.71 -0.40
C VAL A 236 -3.07 -29.47 -0.91
N THR A 237 -2.53 -29.02 -2.03
CA THR A 237 -1.41 -29.70 -2.70
C THR A 237 -0.19 -28.81 -2.81
N ASP A 238 0.98 -29.43 -2.82
CA ASP A 238 2.26 -28.84 -3.22
C ASP A 238 2.66 -29.37 -4.62
N GLY A 239 3.55 -28.64 -5.28
CA GLY A 239 4.08 -29.07 -6.58
C GLY A 239 4.93 -30.36 -6.51
N SER A 240 5.42 -30.71 -5.30
CA SER A 240 6.18 -31.93 -5.00
C SER A 240 6.14 -32.24 -3.51
N ALA A 241 6.38 -33.50 -3.15
CA ALA A 241 6.61 -33.89 -1.77
C ALA A 241 7.95 -33.30 -1.27
N HIS A 242 7.94 -32.74 -0.04
CA HIS A 242 9.13 -32.19 0.59
C HIS A 242 9.75 -33.10 1.66
N GLY A 243 9.03 -34.18 2.05
CA GLY A 243 9.40 -35.06 3.15
C GLY A 243 9.30 -34.39 4.52
N VAL A 244 9.95 -34.97 5.48
CA VAL A 244 9.97 -34.42 6.85
C VAL A 244 10.76 -33.09 6.85
N GLN A 245 10.15 -32.04 7.35
CA GLN A 245 10.71 -30.68 7.35
C GLN A 245 10.31 -29.92 8.60
N THR A 246 11.17 -28.98 9.01
CA THR A 246 10.88 -28.02 10.06
C THR A 246 9.94 -26.91 9.56
N LEU A 247 9.37 -26.13 10.48
CA LEU A 247 8.56 -24.95 10.12
C LEU A 247 9.36 -23.94 9.28
N SER A 248 10.65 -23.75 9.61
CA SER A 248 11.57 -22.89 8.86
C SER A 248 11.79 -23.39 7.42
N ASP A 249 11.96 -24.71 7.24
CA ASP A 249 12.09 -25.29 5.89
C ASP A 249 10.80 -25.15 5.09
N ALA A 250 9.67 -25.41 5.73
CA ALA A 250 8.35 -25.25 5.12
C ALA A 250 8.08 -23.81 4.67
N PHE A 251 8.43 -22.82 5.49
CA PHE A 251 8.30 -21.40 5.11
C PHE A 251 9.24 -21.01 3.99
N ALA A 252 10.52 -21.46 4.04
CA ALA A 252 11.52 -21.17 3.02
C ALA A 252 11.16 -21.77 1.64
N ARG A 253 10.63 -23.00 1.64
CA ARG A 253 10.14 -23.71 0.43
C ARG A 253 8.73 -23.28 0.03
N SER A 254 8.05 -22.53 0.91
CA SER A 254 6.65 -22.12 0.71
C SER A 254 5.66 -23.29 0.66
N CYS A 255 5.88 -24.33 1.47
CA CYS A 255 5.06 -25.55 1.52
C CYS A 255 3.59 -25.21 1.86
N ASN A 256 2.66 -25.58 0.97
CA ASN A 256 1.23 -25.33 1.19
C ASN A 256 0.65 -26.28 2.22
N THR A 257 1.02 -27.57 2.11
CA THR A 257 0.45 -28.62 2.95
C THR A 257 0.80 -28.42 4.44
N THR A 258 2.03 -27.97 4.75
CA THR A 258 2.42 -27.61 6.12
C THR A 258 1.58 -26.44 6.66
N PHE A 259 1.38 -25.39 5.87
CA PHE A 259 0.60 -24.22 6.32
C PHE A 259 -0.90 -24.50 6.37
N ALA A 260 -1.41 -25.39 5.55
CA ALA A 260 -2.77 -25.91 5.65
C ALA A 260 -2.98 -26.72 6.94
N ALA A 261 -2.03 -27.61 7.28
CA ALA A 261 -2.07 -28.35 8.54
C ALA A 261 -1.99 -27.42 9.75
N LEU A 262 -1.02 -26.50 9.75
CA LEU A 262 -0.83 -25.50 10.81
C LEU A 262 -2.08 -24.65 11.06
N SER A 263 -2.87 -24.36 10.00
CA SER A 263 -4.10 -23.61 10.14
C SER A 263 -5.18 -24.37 10.93
N GLN A 264 -5.19 -25.71 10.87
CA GLN A 264 -6.13 -26.52 11.63
C GLN A 264 -5.81 -26.49 13.13
N ASP A 265 -4.52 -26.43 13.49
CA ASP A 265 -4.07 -26.26 14.87
C ASP A 265 -4.38 -24.86 15.41
N LEU A 266 -4.28 -23.83 14.55
CA LEU A 266 -4.62 -22.44 14.89
C LEU A 266 -6.13 -22.24 15.06
N GLY A 267 -6.91 -22.87 14.20
CA GLY A 267 -8.32 -22.56 14.09
C GLY A 267 -8.60 -21.18 13.49
N TYR A 268 -9.88 -20.92 13.23
CA TYR A 268 -10.30 -19.68 12.55
C TYR A 268 -10.17 -18.42 13.43
N GLU A 269 -10.33 -18.57 14.76
CA GLU A 269 -10.27 -17.44 15.69
C GLU A 269 -8.86 -16.87 15.81
N MET A 270 -7.84 -17.71 16.06
CA MET A 270 -6.48 -17.22 16.25
C MET A 270 -5.93 -16.62 14.97
N LEU A 271 -6.14 -17.30 13.83
CA LEU A 271 -5.67 -16.80 12.54
C LEU A 271 -6.43 -15.54 12.11
N GLY A 272 -7.75 -15.50 12.32
CA GLY A 272 -8.59 -14.35 12.03
C GLY A 272 -8.21 -13.13 12.87
N ASN A 273 -8.04 -13.30 14.18
CA ASN A 273 -7.62 -12.21 15.07
C ASN A 273 -6.25 -11.65 14.67
N THR A 274 -5.28 -12.52 14.35
CA THR A 274 -3.96 -12.06 13.89
C THR A 274 -4.07 -11.32 12.56
N ALA A 275 -4.88 -11.81 11.61
CA ALA A 275 -5.10 -11.13 10.34
C ALA A 275 -5.72 -9.73 10.55
N GLU A 276 -6.71 -9.60 11.45
CA GLU A 276 -7.31 -8.30 11.79
C GLU A 276 -6.34 -7.38 12.53
N GLU A 277 -5.53 -7.90 13.46
CA GLU A 277 -4.49 -7.10 14.10
C GLU A 277 -3.47 -6.61 13.07
N MET A 278 -3.11 -7.40 12.09
CA MET A 278 -2.21 -7.03 11.00
C MET A 278 -2.90 -6.17 9.91
N GLY A 279 -4.18 -5.79 10.07
CA GLY A 279 -4.86 -4.78 9.26
C GLY A 279 -5.88 -5.31 8.25
N PHE A 280 -6.09 -6.62 8.13
CA PHE A 280 -7.21 -7.15 7.34
C PHE A 280 -8.54 -6.77 7.98
N ASN A 281 -9.59 -6.61 7.19
CA ASN A 281 -10.92 -6.16 7.62
C ASN A 281 -10.97 -4.79 8.32
N ARG A 282 -9.85 -4.06 8.39
CA ARG A 282 -9.79 -2.75 9.02
C ARG A 282 -9.83 -1.63 8.00
N ASN A 283 -10.49 -0.52 8.37
CA ASN A 283 -10.49 0.69 7.57
C ASN A 283 -9.16 1.43 7.70
N PHE A 284 -8.40 1.51 6.62
CA PHE A 284 -7.24 2.36 6.52
C PHE A 284 -7.65 3.82 6.32
N MET A 285 -7.79 4.54 7.43
CA MET A 285 -8.18 5.94 7.45
C MET A 285 -6.94 6.85 7.35
N PHE A 286 -6.05 6.60 6.37
CA PHE A 286 -4.82 7.36 6.18
C PHE A 286 -5.08 8.81 5.79
N SER A 287 -4.22 9.71 6.27
CA SER A 287 -4.37 11.16 6.10
C SER A 287 -4.01 11.63 4.69
N ASP A 288 -3.06 10.94 4.05
CA ASP A 288 -2.43 11.38 2.80
C ASP A 288 -2.95 10.67 1.55
N LEU A 289 -3.59 9.49 1.70
CA LEU A 289 -3.99 8.68 0.57
C LEU A 289 -5.18 7.77 0.92
N ILE A 290 -5.86 7.29 -0.11
CA ILE A 290 -6.93 6.30 0.00
C ILE A 290 -6.35 4.92 -0.30
N VAL A 291 -6.53 3.98 0.62
CA VAL A 291 -6.20 2.56 0.44
C VAL A 291 -7.47 1.74 0.70
N TYR A 292 -7.80 0.84 -0.22
CA TYR A 292 -8.93 -0.07 -0.04
C TYR A 292 -8.61 -1.12 1.02
N ASN A 293 -9.64 -1.54 1.73
CA ASN A 293 -9.48 -2.50 2.82
C ASN A 293 -9.18 -3.89 2.26
N SER A 294 -8.12 -4.48 2.73
CA SER A 294 -7.87 -5.90 2.53
C SER A 294 -8.85 -6.73 3.36
N SER A 295 -9.25 -7.89 2.89
CA SER A 295 -10.23 -8.73 3.54
C SER A 295 -9.68 -10.12 3.87
N TYR A 296 -10.02 -10.60 5.04
CA TYR A 296 -9.87 -11.98 5.49
C TYR A 296 -11.24 -12.51 5.92
N PRO A 297 -11.64 -13.71 5.51
CA PRO A 297 -12.93 -14.27 5.90
C PRO A 297 -12.91 -14.65 7.39
N ILE A 298 -13.91 -14.20 8.15
CA ILE A 298 -14.03 -14.46 9.60
C ILE A 298 -15.27 -15.26 9.98
N ASP A 299 -16.25 -15.37 9.07
CA ASP A 299 -17.53 -16.01 9.33
C ASP A 299 -17.62 -17.35 8.58
N ASP A 300 -18.19 -18.35 9.25
CA ASP A 300 -18.56 -19.67 8.71
C ASP A 300 -17.47 -20.33 7.85
N LEU A 301 -16.24 -20.37 8.37
CA LEU A 301 -15.14 -21.05 7.71
C LEU A 301 -15.25 -22.56 7.90
N SER A 302 -15.41 -23.29 6.81
CA SER A 302 -15.13 -24.72 6.80
C SER A 302 -13.64 -25.00 7.03
N ALA A 303 -13.28 -26.22 7.37
CA ALA A 303 -11.86 -26.60 7.49
C ALA A 303 -11.10 -26.35 6.16
N GLU A 304 -11.76 -26.57 5.03
CA GLU A 304 -11.23 -26.29 3.69
C GLU A 304 -10.97 -24.80 3.47
N ASP A 305 -11.96 -23.94 3.80
CA ASP A 305 -11.82 -22.48 3.66
C ASP A 305 -10.68 -21.96 4.55
N LEU A 306 -10.54 -22.48 5.77
CA LEU A 306 -9.47 -22.15 6.68
C LEU A 306 -8.10 -22.52 6.09
N ALA A 307 -7.96 -23.75 5.55
CA ALA A 307 -6.72 -24.22 4.93
C ALA A 307 -6.32 -23.37 3.71
N TRP A 308 -7.28 -23.01 2.85
CA TRP A 308 -7.04 -22.16 1.69
C TRP A 308 -6.71 -20.71 2.10
N SER A 309 -7.40 -20.18 3.11
CA SER A 309 -7.14 -18.82 3.59
C SER A 309 -5.76 -18.70 4.23
N ALA A 310 -5.28 -19.73 4.93
CA ALA A 310 -3.95 -19.75 5.54
C ALA A 310 -2.79 -19.68 4.54
N ILE A 311 -3.03 -20.07 3.29
CA ILE A 311 -2.06 -19.92 2.19
C ILE A 311 -2.38 -18.73 1.29
N GLY A 312 -3.31 -17.84 1.72
CA GLY A 312 -3.66 -16.59 1.03
C GLY A 312 -4.48 -16.78 -0.23
N GLN A 313 -5.29 -17.83 -0.27
CA GLN A 313 -6.20 -18.17 -1.37
C GLN A 313 -7.66 -18.09 -0.92
N GLY A 314 -8.59 -18.50 -1.76
CA GLY A 314 -10.01 -18.45 -1.47
C GLY A 314 -10.53 -17.02 -1.40
N ARG A 315 -11.11 -16.61 -0.25
CA ARG A 315 -11.72 -15.30 -0.06
C ARG A 315 -10.77 -14.23 0.49
N VAL A 316 -9.48 -14.53 0.66
CA VAL A 316 -8.48 -13.56 1.14
C VAL A 316 -8.09 -12.63 0.02
N LEU A 317 -8.24 -11.31 0.24
CA LEU A 317 -7.85 -10.28 -0.72
C LEU A 317 -6.98 -9.22 -0.03
N ALA A 318 -5.94 -8.78 -0.72
CA ALA A 318 -5.03 -7.75 -0.21
C ALA A 318 -4.67 -6.72 -1.29
N THR A 319 -4.46 -5.47 -0.86
CA THR A 319 -3.83 -4.47 -1.73
C THR A 319 -2.31 -4.58 -1.65
N PRO A 320 -1.56 -4.27 -2.74
CA PRO A 320 -0.10 -4.20 -2.70
C PRO A 320 0.44 -3.23 -1.64
N MET A 321 -0.25 -2.13 -1.39
CA MET A 321 0.12 -1.19 -0.33
C MET A 321 0.04 -1.85 1.05
N HIS A 322 -1.03 -2.58 1.35
CA HIS A 322 -1.16 -3.28 2.63
C HIS A 322 -0.06 -4.33 2.81
N MET A 323 0.25 -5.10 1.76
CA MET A 323 1.34 -6.08 1.82
C MET A 323 2.72 -5.42 2.01
N ALA A 324 2.94 -4.22 1.46
CA ALA A 324 4.14 -3.43 1.73
C ALA A 324 4.19 -2.95 3.20
N LEU A 325 3.04 -2.55 3.76
CA LEU A 325 2.94 -2.18 5.19
C LEU A 325 3.21 -3.37 6.11
N ILE A 326 2.78 -4.58 5.75
CA ILE A 326 3.11 -5.80 6.50
C ILE A 326 4.63 -6.01 6.52
N ALA A 327 5.32 -5.88 5.38
CA ALA A 327 6.77 -5.96 5.34
C ALA A 327 7.44 -4.87 6.20
N ALA A 328 6.98 -3.62 6.09
CA ALA A 328 7.45 -2.50 6.89
C ALA A 328 7.22 -2.71 8.40
N THR A 329 6.09 -3.34 8.76
CA THR A 329 5.76 -3.68 10.16
C THR A 329 6.76 -4.65 10.76
N ILE A 330 7.14 -5.69 10.04
CA ILE A 330 8.13 -6.67 10.50
C ILE A 330 9.50 -5.97 10.65
N ALA A 331 9.91 -5.20 9.64
CA ALA A 331 11.13 -4.39 9.67
C ALA A 331 11.17 -3.40 10.85
N ASN A 332 9.99 -2.89 11.25
CA ASN A 332 9.80 -1.96 12.36
C ASN A 332 9.39 -2.66 13.66
N ARG A 333 9.91 -3.89 13.87
CA ARG A 333 9.76 -4.64 15.12
C ARG A 333 8.31 -4.81 15.59
N GLY A 334 7.40 -5.06 14.65
CA GLY A 334 5.99 -5.34 14.92
C GLY A 334 5.08 -4.12 15.05
N VAL A 335 5.58 -2.92 14.75
CA VAL A 335 4.79 -1.68 14.79
C VAL A 335 4.40 -1.27 13.37
N MET A 336 3.10 -1.23 13.09
CA MET A 336 2.54 -0.74 11.83
C MET A 336 2.31 0.78 11.94
N ASN A 337 2.91 1.52 11.02
CA ASN A 337 2.77 2.96 10.93
C ASN A 337 1.91 3.38 9.73
N GLU A 338 1.32 4.56 9.81
CA GLU A 338 0.62 5.19 8.68
C GLU A 338 1.65 5.63 7.61
N PRO A 339 1.47 5.25 6.33
CA PRO A 339 2.37 5.68 5.27
C PRO A 339 2.17 7.17 4.95
N ARG A 340 3.24 7.86 4.57
CA ARG A 340 3.24 9.29 4.24
C ARG A 340 3.51 9.50 2.75
N LEU A 341 2.61 10.24 2.09
CA LEU A 341 2.76 10.67 0.70
C LEU A 341 3.17 12.15 0.60
N VAL A 342 2.83 12.98 1.58
CA VAL A 342 3.15 14.41 1.61
C VAL A 342 4.36 14.66 2.50
N ALA A 343 5.43 15.21 1.92
CA ALA A 343 6.64 15.60 2.63
C ALA A 343 6.54 17.01 3.21
N GLN A 344 5.95 17.96 2.45
CA GLN A 344 5.86 19.36 2.85
C GLN A 344 4.71 20.06 2.13
N ILE A 345 4.10 21.02 2.81
CA ILE A 345 3.14 21.95 2.23
C ILE A 345 3.68 23.36 2.43
N THR A 346 3.84 24.10 1.34
CA THR A 346 4.37 25.47 1.34
C THR A 346 3.27 26.44 0.91
N THR A 347 3.00 27.47 1.72
CA THR A 347 1.99 28.49 1.38
C THR A 347 2.43 29.29 0.16
N ALA A 348 1.47 29.95 -0.50
CA ALA A 348 1.75 30.84 -1.63
C ALA A 348 2.77 31.95 -1.30
N GLN A 349 2.90 32.32 -0.01
CA GLN A 349 3.83 33.32 0.52
C GLN A 349 5.18 32.74 0.95
N GLY A 350 5.42 31.44 0.71
CA GLY A 350 6.67 30.74 1.04
C GLY A 350 6.78 30.23 2.48
N GLY A 351 5.76 30.39 3.28
CA GLY A 351 5.71 29.84 4.65
C GLY A 351 5.41 28.34 4.64
N ASN A 352 5.84 27.62 5.67
CA ASN A 352 5.46 26.22 5.85
C ASN A 352 4.09 26.10 6.54
N ARG A 353 3.21 25.29 5.98
CA ARG A 353 1.97 24.89 6.63
C ARG A 353 2.20 23.59 7.42
N ALA A 354 1.50 23.44 8.54
CA ALA A 354 1.54 22.19 9.29
C ALA A 354 1.12 21.02 8.39
N LEU A 355 1.91 19.95 8.42
CA LEU A 355 1.56 18.69 7.76
C LEU A 355 0.29 18.11 8.34
N LEU A 356 -0.36 17.22 7.60
CA LEU A 356 -1.44 16.41 8.11
C LEU A 356 -0.93 15.56 9.29
N SER A 357 -1.73 15.47 10.33
CA SER A 357 -1.41 14.61 11.47
C SER A 357 -1.56 13.16 11.05
N HIS A 358 -0.49 12.39 11.18
CA HIS A 358 -0.52 10.95 10.98
C HIS A 358 -0.78 10.25 12.32
N ALA A 359 -1.55 9.19 12.29
CA ALA A 359 -1.75 8.36 13.47
C ALA A 359 -0.40 7.78 13.92
N GLY A 360 -0.17 7.72 15.22
CA GLY A 360 0.97 7.03 15.79
C GLY A 360 0.97 5.54 15.41
N GLY A 361 2.15 4.93 15.36
CA GLY A 361 2.28 3.50 15.08
C GLY A 361 1.54 2.64 16.09
N ARG A 362 0.89 1.57 15.63
CA ARG A 362 0.22 0.57 16.46
C ARG A 362 1.04 -0.72 16.43
N ARG A 363 1.35 -1.26 17.61
CA ARG A 363 1.92 -2.61 17.71
C ARG A 363 0.85 -3.62 17.29
N VAL A 364 1.17 -4.44 16.30
CA VAL A 364 0.24 -5.43 15.73
C VAL A 364 0.72 -6.87 15.92
N ILE A 365 2.01 -7.06 16.15
CA ILE A 365 2.65 -8.30 16.59
C ILE A 365 3.72 -7.96 17.62
N SER A 366 4.11 -8.93 18.45
CA SER A 366 5.21 -8.78 19.41
C SER A 366 6.55 -8.56 18.69
N GLU A 367 7.50 -7.94 19.36
CA GLU A 367 8.84 -7.74 18.82
C GLU A 367 9.56 -9.07 18.59
N ASP A 368 9.36 -10.03 19.48
CA ASP A 368 9.94 -11.37 19.37
C ASP A 368 9.43 -12.11 18.14
N VAL A 369 8.12 -12.04 17.86
CA VAL A 369 7.53 -12.60 16.65
C VAL A 369 8.07 -11.89 15.40
N ALA A 370 8.17 -10.56 15.41
CA ALA A 370 8.74 -9.81 14.30
C ALA A 370 10.20 -10.23 14.01
N ASN A 371 11.03 -10.41 15.05
CA ASN A 371 12.42 -10.85 14.92
C ASN A 371 12.49 -12.29 14.37
N ARG A 372 11.64 -13.20 14.81
CA ARG A 372 11.59 -14.56 14.26
C ARG A 372 11.14 -14.57 12.80
N LEU A 373 10.10 -13.79 12.46
CA LEU A 373 9.68 -13.62 11.06
C LEU A 373 10.79 -13.08 10.18
N GLU A 374 11.57 -12.10 10.65
CA GLU A 374 12.75 -11.57 9.94
C GLU A 374 13.74 -12.69 9.59
N CYS A 375 14.07 -13.52 10.56
CA CYS A 375 14.99 -14.66 10.34
C CYS A 375 14.46 -15.62 9.28
N GLU A 376 13.16 -15.96 9.35
CA GLU A 376 12.52 -16.86 8.38
C GLU A 376 12.44 -16.22 6.98
N MET A 377 12.12 -14.94 6.89
CA MET A 377 12.08 -14.19 5.62
C MET A 377 13.47 -14.03 4.98
N ILE A 378 14.52 -13.87 5.79
CA ILE A 378 15.93 -13.90 5.32
C ILE A 378 16.23 -15.28 4.71
N ARG A 379 15.80 -16.36 5.36
CA ARG A 379 16.02 -17.73 4.88
C ARG A 379 15.34 -17.98 3.53
N VAL A 380 14.13 -17.44 3.29
CA VAL A 380 13.45 -17.50 1.98
C VAL A 380 14.32 -16.91 0.87
N VAL A 381 14.96 -15.77 1.13
CA VAL A 381 15.83 -15.09 0.15
C VAL A 381 17.21 -15.75 0.04
N LYS A 382 17.76 -16.26 1.14
CA LYS A 382 19.09 -16.89 1.15
C LYS A 382 19.08 -18.27 0.47
N SER A 383 18.08 -19.10 0.76
CA SER A 383 18.06 -20.51 0.34
C SER A 383 16.74 -21.01 -0.23
N GLY A 384 15.65 -20.22 -0.09
CA GLY A 384 14.29 -20.61 -0.50
C GLY A 384 13.86 -20.10 -1.87
N THR A 385 12.57 -19.86 -1.99
CA THR A 385 11.90 -19.44 -3.23
C THR A 385 12.24 -18.02 -3.67
N GLY A 386 12.77 -17.19 -2.74
CA GLY A 386 13.08 -15.77 -2.95
C GLY A 386 14.52 -15.47 -3.39
N LYS A 387 15.35 -16.45 -3.72
CA LYS A 387 16.79 -16.25 -4.02
C LYS A 387 17.08 -15.14 -5.03
N ARG A 388 16.19 -14.91 -6.00
CA ARG A 388 16.37 -13.88 -7.03
C ARG A 388 16.14 -12.45 -6.53
N ALA A 389 15.66 -12.28 -5.29
CA ALA A 389 15.58 -10.98 -4.63
C ALA A 389 16.85 -10.62 -3.85
N ALA A 390 17.81 -11.55 -3.71
CA ALA A 390 19.06 -11.30 -2.99
C ALA A 390 19.83 -10.14 -3.61
N LEU A 391 20.32 -9.25 -2.74
CA LEU A 391 21.17 -8.12 -3.12
C LEU A 391 22.64 -8.50 -3.00
N ASP A 392 23.46 -7.84 -3.82
CA ASP A 392 24.90 -7.87 -3.70
C ASP A 392 25.37 -6.76 -2.72
N ASN A 393 26.65 -6.70 -2.41
CA ASN A 393 27.25 -5.59 -1.65
C ASN A 393 26.85 -5.47 -0.18
N GLY A 394 26.61 -6.58 0.50
CA GLY A 394 26.45 -6.59 1.96
C GLY A 394 25.06 -6.21 2.48
N TYR A 395 24.11 -6.01 1.61
CA TYR A 395 22.70 -5.81 2.00
C TYR A 395 21.98 -7.17 2.12
N THR A 396 21.29 -7.35 3.24
CA THR A 396 20.46 -8.54 3.48
C THR A 396 18.99 -8.21 3.20
N VAL A 397 18.33 -9.05 2.42
CA VAL A 397 16.90 -8.93 2.14
C VAL A 397 16.15 -10.02 2.89
N ALA A 398 15.15 -9.60 3.65
CA ALA A 398 14.11 -10.46 4.20
C ALA A 398 12.89 -10.39 3.28
N GLY A 399 12.31 -11.53 2.87
CA GLY A 399 11.15 -11.48 1.96
C GLY A 399 10.44 -12.81 1.79
N LYS A 400 9.28 -12.73 1.17
CA LYS A 400 8.43 -13.88 0.83
C LYS A 400 7.90 -13.75 -0.59
N THR A 401 8.00 -14.80 -1.36
CA THR A 401 7.37 -14.92 -2.69
C THR A 401 5.94 -15.44 -2.55
N GLY A 402 5.08 -15.08 -3.49
CA GLY A 402 3.76 -15.65 -3.67
C GLY A 402 3.48 -15.90 -5.14
N SER A 403 2.77 -16.98 -5.41
CA SER A 403 2.13 -17.26 -6.68
C SER A 403 0.67 -17.54 -6.36
N ALA A 404 -0.22 -16.61 -6.70
CA ALA A 404 -1.62 -16.68 -6.34
C ALA A 404 -2.46 -17.02 -7.57
N GLU A 405 -3.25 -18.07 -7.51
CA GLU A 405 -4.17 -18.42 -8.59
C GLU A 405 -5.23 -17.33 -8.75
N ALA A 406 -5.37 -16.81 -9.96
CA ALA A 406 -6.32 -15.76 -10.30
C ALA A 406 -7.62 -16.32 -10.87
N SER A 407 -7.62 -17.58 -11.28
CA SER A 407 -8.73 -18.27 -11.95
C SER A 407 -8.60 -19.78 -11.76
N ASN A 408 -9.73 -20.47 -11.85
CA ASN A 408 -9.77 -21.94 -11.98
C ASN A 408 -9.28 -22.43 -13.34
N ASP A 409 -9.20 -21.55 -14.33
CA ASP A 409 -8.64 -21.84 -15.65
C ASP A 409 -7.11 -21.89 -15.55
N LYS A 410 -6.54 -23.07 -15.66
CA LYS A 410 -5.10 -23.33 -15.57
C LYS A 410 -4.28 -22.75 -16.74
N SER A 411 -4.93 -22.26 -17.80
CA SER A 411 -4.26 -21.52 -18.88
C SER A 411 -3.91 -20.09 -18.45
N ILE A 412 -4.55 -19.55 -17.42
CA ILE A 412 -4.28 -18.23 -16.84
C ILE A 412 -3.15 -18.37 -15.82
N GLU A 413 -2.03 -17.70 -16.06
CA GLU A 413 -0.91 -17.68 -15.14
C GLU A 413 -1.30 -17.06 -13.79
N SER A 414 -0.68 -17.54 -12.71
CA SER A 414 -0.86 -16.99 -11.38
C SER A 414 -0.36 -15.54 -11.29
N HIS A 415 -0.90 -14.78 -10.33
CA HIS A 415 -0.32 -13.50 -9.93
C HIS A 415 1.03 -13.72 -9.26
N ALA A 416 2.06 -13.03 -9.73
CA ALA A 416 3.39 -13.11 -9.14
C ALA A 416 3.58 -12.02 -8.07
N TRP A 417 3.88 -12.43 -6.83
CA TRP A 417 4.10 -11.55 -5.70
C TRP A 417 5.52 -11.67 -5.13
N PHE A 418 6.03 -10.55 -4.66
CA PHE A 418 7.15 -10.50 -3.73
C PHE A 418 6.89 -9.41 -2.69
N VAL A 419 7.05 -9.76 -1.42
CA VAL A 419 6.90 -8.87 -0.27
C VAL A 419 8.15 -8.99 0.58
N GLY A 420 8.80 -7.88 0.92
CA GLY A 420 10.03 -7.94 1.69
C GLY A 420 10.65 -6.58 1.98
N TYR A 421 11.83 -6.58 2.55
CA TYR A 421 12.56 -5.37 2.93
C TYR A 421 14.06 -5.63 3.06
N ILE A 422 14.84 -4.56 3.11
CA ILE A 422 16.27 -4.60 3.44
C ILE A 422 16.40 -4.47 4.95
N THR A 423 17.13 -5.38 5.59
CA THR A 423 17.29 -5.41 7.06
C THR A 423 18.29 -4.38 7.59
N ASN A 424 19.08 -3.75 6.71
CA ASN A 424 20.10 -2.77 7.06
C ASN A 424 19.48 -1.38 7.28
N ASP A 425 19.75 -0.77 8.41
CA ASP A 425 19.26 0.58 8.77
C ASP A 425 19.72 1.69 7.82
N SER A 426 20.82 1.48 7.09
CA SER A 426 21.32 2.41 6.08
C SER A 426 20.52 2.44 4.79
N ALA A 427 19.65 1.45 4.58
CA ALA A 427 18.74 1.37 3.43
C ALA A 427 17.38 0.81 3.88
N PRO A 428 16.60 1.57 4.66
CA PRO A 428 15.41 1.07 5.35
C PRO A 428 14.21 0.95 4.40
N TYR A 429 14.36 0.16 3.34
CA TYR A 429 13.35 0.06 2.28
C TYR A 429 12.56 -1.24 2.37
N ALA A 430 11.23 -1.10 2.53
CA ALA A 430 10.27 -2.19 2.36
C ALA A 430 9.65 -2.10 0.95
N ILE A 431 9.33 -3.25 0.38
CA ILE A 431 8.83 -3.36 -0.99
C ILE A 431 7.71 -4.40 -1.10
N CYS A 432 6.71 -4.08 -1.91
CA CYS A 432 5.77 -5.05 -2.45
C CYS A 432 5.76 -4.95 -3.99
N VAL A 433 5.88 -6.07 -4.65
CA VAL A 433 5.76 -6.23 -6.10
C VAL A 433 4.62 -7.18 -6.39
N LEU A 434 3.69 -6.74 -7.23
CA LEU A 434 2.64 -7.56 -7.83
C LEU A 434 2.73 -7.48 -9.35
N VAL A 435 2.73 -8.63 -10.01
CA VAL A 435 2.55 -8.73 -11.48
C VAL A 435 1.36 -9.64 -11.73
N GLU A 436 0.26 -9.06 -12.25
CA GLU A 436 -0.93 -9.82 -12.60
C GLU A 436 -0.63 -10.84 -13.70
N ASN A 437 -1.06 -12.08 -13.50
CA ASN A 437 -0.84 -13.18 -14.45
C ASN A 437 0.64 -13.24 -14.91
N GLY A 438 1.55 -13.04 -13.96
CA GLY A 438 2.98 -12.96 -14.19
C GLY A 438 3.70 -14.32 -14.01
N GLY A 439 2.96 -15.36 -13.61
CA GLY A 439 3.52 -16.67 -13.32
C GLY A 439 4.03 -16.78 -11.87
N SER A 440 5.31 -17.07 -11.68
CA SER A 440 5.83 -17.30 -10.33
C SER A 440 6.43 -16.06 -9.68
N GLY A 441 6.16 -15.89 -8.38
CA GLY A 441 6.75 -14.79 -7.59
C GLY A 441 8.28 -14.82 -7.60
N GLY A 442 8.88 -16.01 -7.47
CA GLY A 442 10.34 -16.18 -7.51
C GLY A 442 10.95 -15.93 -8.89
N GLY A 443 10.17 -16.15 -9.97
CA GLY A 443 10.62 -15.96 -11.35
C GLY A 443 10.53 -14.53 -11.85
N VAL A 444 9.50 -13.79 -11.45
CA VAL A 444 9.15 -12.47 -12.01
C VAL A 444 9.20 -11.37 -10.96
N ALA A 445 8.47 -11.51 -9.84
CA ALA A 445 8.37 -10.43 -8.86
C ALA A 445 9.67 -10.24 -8.05
N ALA A 446 10.35 -11.32 -7.65
CA ALA A 446 11.59 -11.24 -6.89
C ALA A 446 12.74 -10.55 -7.67
N PRO A 447 13.00 -10.86 -8.96
CA PRO A 447 13.98 -10.10 -9.75
C PRO A 447 13.64 -8.62 -9.92
N LEU A 448 12.35 -8.28 -10.09
CA LEU A 448 11.92 -6.88 -10.17
C LEU A 448 12.13 -6.16 -8.84
N ALA A 449 11.82 -6.82 -7.72
CA ALA A 449 12.10 -6.29 -6.37
C ALA A 449 13.59 -6.01 -6.17
N ARG A 450 14.46 -6.98 -6.56
CA ARG A 450 15.92 -6.80 -6.50
C ARG A 450 16.37 -5.55 -7.25
N LYS A 451 15.98 -5.41 -8.52
CA LYS A 451 16.35 -4.25 -9.34
C LYS A 451 15.87 -2.94 -8.73
N THR A 452 14.65 -2.93 -8.22
CA THR A 452 14.04 -1.76 -7.59
C THR A 452 14.79 -1.34 -6.32
N LEU A 453 15.09 -2.30 -5.43
CA LEU A 453 15.84 -2.04 -4.19
C LEU A 453 17.27 -1.57 -4.49
N GLN A 454 17.97 -2.20 -5.46
CA GLN A 454 19.27 -1.75 -5.91
C GLN A 454 19.24 -0.30 -6.41
N LYS A 455 18.20 0.07 -7.16
CA LYS A 455 18.03 1.44 -7.66
C LYS A 455 17.74 2.42 -6.53
N ALA A 456 16.91 2.05 -5.55
CA ALA A 456 16.63 2.89 -4.39
C ALA A 456 17.90 3.16 -3.58
N ILE A 457 18.73 2.15 -3.33
CA ILE A 457 20.04 2.29 -2.68
C ILE A 457 20.95 3.24 -3.49
N HIS A 458 21.04 3.03 -4.82
CA HIS A 458 21.86 3.87 -5.69
C HIS A 458 21.44 5.34 -5.71
N LEU A 459 20.16 5.60 -5.53
CA LEU A 459 19.60 6.96 -5.46
C LEU A 459 19.76 7.60 -4.08
N GLY A 460 20.10 6.85 -3.04
CA GLY A 460 20.26 7.34 -1.68
C GLY A 460 18.95 7.83 -1.04
N LEU A 461 17.84 7.15 -1.30
CA LEU A 461 16.50 7.58 -0.90
C LEU A 461 16.20 7.40 0.59
#